data_4526181109b124fd61cbc94197cc3435
#
_entry.id   4526181109b124fd61cbc94197cc3435
#
_cell.length_a   1.000
_cell.length_b   1.000
_cell.length_c   1.000
_cell.angle_alpha   90.00
_cell.angle_beta   90.00
_cell.angle_gamma   90.00
#
_symmetry.space_group_name_H-M   'P 1'
#
loop_
_entity.id
_entity.type
_entity.pdbx_description
1 polymer ?
#
loop_
_entity_poly.entity_id
_entity_poly.type
_entity_poly.pdbx_seq_one_letter_code
_entity_poly.pdbx_strand_id
1 'polypeptide(L)'
;MAQRKVKKAKSVEYVPSRVRVALTPGDAVRVARELQEMTQAQLAAATGIAQPTLSSIESGRSTLGAERAEKLARALKVHPAVLLWPNWDIEAEAKRAAG
;
A
#
# COMPACT_ATOMS: atom_id res chain seq x y z
N MET A 1 12.94 -25.45 12.02
CA MET A 1 12.76 -25.23 11.62
C MET A 1 12.70 -24.92 11.19
N ALA A 2 12.78 -24.71 11.20
CA ALA A 2 12.47 -24.28 10.69
C ALA A 2 12.34 -23.98 10.13
N GLN A 3 12.16 -23.85 10.26
CA GLN A 3 11.86 -23.52 9.66
C GLN A 3 11.49 -23.08 9.24
N ARG A 4 11.42 -22.88 9.66
CA ARG A 4 10.93 -22.41 9.24
C ARG A 4 10.85 -21.76 8.72
N LYS A 5 10.91 -21.63 8.74
CA LYS A 5 10.68 -21.08 8.13
C LYS A 5 10.74 -20.51 7.44
N VAL A 6 11.09 -20.59 7.84
CA VAL A 6 10.95 -20.21 6.90
C VAL A 6 10.96 -20.04 6.22
N LYS A 7 10.85 -19.95 6.45
CA LYS A 7 10.50 -19.90 5.59
C LYS A 7 10.24 -19.37 5.07
N LYS A 8 10.21 -18.80 5.44
CA LYS A 8 9.77 -18.36 4.81
C LYS A 8 9.93 -17.64 4.05
N ALA A 9 10.46 -17.27 4.47
CA ALA A 9 10.65 -16.59 3.56
C ALA A 9 10.66 -17.04 2.41
N LYS A 10 10.82 -17.81 2.21
CA LYS A 10 10.76 -18.17 1.16
C LYS A 10 9.70 -18.11 0.60
N SER A 11 8.99 -17.80 1.04
CA SER A 11 7.99 -17.74 0.47
C SER A 11 7.64 -16.80 -0.26
N VAL A 12 8.14 -16.15 -0.38
CA VAL A 12 7.77 -15.33 -1.03
C VAL A 12 8.03 -15.32 -2.26
N GLU A 13 8.85 -15.68 -2.57
CA GLU A 13 9.19 -15.65 -3.69
C GLU A 13 8.63 -16.21 -4.60
N TYR A 14 8.17 -16.84 -4.42
CA TYR A 14 7.82 -17.58 -5.24
C TYR A 14 6.49 -17.47 -5.60
N VAL A 15 5.81 -16.45 -5.36
CA VAL A 15 4.46 -16.37 -5.79
C VAL A 15 4.40 -16.26 -7.29
N PRO A 16 3.73 -17.17 -7.96
CA PRO A 16 3.56 -17.05 -9.39
C PRO A 16 2.80 -15.79 -9.73
N SER A 17 3.19 -15.14 -10.79
CA SER A 17 2.58 -13.88 -11.16
C SER A 17 1.09 -14.00 -11.38
N ARG A 18 0.62 -15.15 -11.86
CA ARG A 18 -0.80 -15.27 -12.12
C ARG A 18 -1.63 -15.44 -10.85
N VAL A 19 -0.98 -15.54 -9.70
CA VAL A 19 -1.67 -15.67 -8.42
C VAL A 19 -1.58 -14.39 -7.62
N ARG A 20 -1.22 -13.32 -8.26
CA ARG A 20 -1.05 -12.06 -7.60
C ARG A 20 -2.35 -11.50 -7.08
N VAL A 21 -2.35 -10.99 -5.86
CA VAL A 21 -3.50 -10.34 -5.26
C VAL A 21 -3.41 -8.85 -5.55
N ALA A 22 -4.48 -8.29 -6.10
CA ALA A 22 -4.50 -6.85 -6.39
C ALA A 22 -4.70 -6.08 -5.09
N LEU A 23 -3.89 -5.04 -4.90
CA LEU A 23 -3.99 -4.17 -3.74
C LEU A 23 -4.86 -2.97 -4.09
N THR A 24 -5.73 -2.58 -3.17
CA THR A 24 -6.45 -1.32 -3.32
C THR A 24 -5.59 -0.19 -2.78
N PRO A 25 -5.89 1.07 -3.13
CA PRO A 25 -5.20 2.18 -2.49
C PRO A 25 -5.31 2.16 -0.98
N GLY A 26 -6.46 1.74 -0.44
CA GLY A 26 -6.60 1.62 1.01
C GLY A 26 -5.67 0.57 1.59
N ASP A 27 -5.51 -0.56 0.89
CA ASP A 27 -4.55 -1.57 1.31
C ASP A 27 -3.14 -1.01 1.33
N ALA A 28 -2.79 -0.22 0.32
CA ALA A 28 -1.45 0.37 0.25
C ALA A 28 -1.20 1.31 1.43
N VAL A 29 -2.20 2.10 1.80
CA VAL A 29 -2.08 2.98 2.96
C VAL A 29 -1.85 2.14 4.22
N ARG A 30 -2.65 1.10 4.41
CA ARG A 30 -2.52 0.27 5.60
C ARG A 30 -1.16 -0.41 5.68
N VAL A 31 -0.71 -0.99 4.56
CA VAL A 31 0.58 -1.68 4.54
C VAL A 31 1.71 -0.70 4.83
N ALA A 32 1.69 0.47 4.19
CA ALA A 32 2.73 1.47 4.42
C ALA A 32 2.72 1.95 5.87
N ARG A 33 1.52 2.10 6.44
CA ARG A 33 1.39 2.51 7.84
C ARG A 33 1.99 1.46 8.77
N GLU A 34 1.66 0.20 8.53
CA GLU A 34 2.16 -0.88 9.36
C GLU A 34 3.67 -1.04 9.24
N LEU A 35 4.20 -0.81 8.05
CA LEU A 35 5.65 -0.86 7.87
C LEU A 35 6.36 0.24 8.64
N GLN A 36 5.71 1.37 8.87
CA GLN A 36 6.24 2.44 9.68
C GLN A 36 5.90 2.24 11.16
N GLU A 37 5.22 1.14 11.49
CA GLU A 37 4.84 0.82 12.86
C GLU A 37 3.97 1.91 13.48
N MET A 38 3.04 2.44 12.70
CA MET A 38 2.13 3.48 13.15
C MET A 38 0.74 2.90 13.33
N THR A 39 0.05 3.38 14.36
CA THR A 39 -1.38 3.10 14.50
C THR A 39 -2.17 4.06 13.61
N GLN A 40 -3.44 3.73 13.37
CA GLN A 40 -4.31 4.66 12.65
C GLN A 40 -4.40 6.01 13.36
N ALA A 41 -4.45 5.99 14.69
CA ALA A 41 -4.52 7.24 15.45
C ALA A 41 -3.28 8.09 15.25
N GLN A 42 -2.11 7.44 15.21
CA GLN A 42 -0.87 8.17 14.99
C GLN A 42 -0.83 8.77 13.60
N LEU A 43 -1.25 8.01 12.60
CA LEU A 43 -1.27 8.52 11.23
C LEU A 43 -2.29 9.64 11.08
N ALA A 44 -3.44 9.50 11.73
CA ALA A 44 -4.44 10.56 11.72
C ALA A 44 -3.88 11.85 12.30
N ALA A 45 -3.18 11.74 13.43
CA ALA A 45 -2.58 12.91 14.06
C ALA A 45 -1.51 13.53 13.16
N ALA A 46 -0.73 12.71 12.49
CA ALA A 46 0.36 13.22 11.65
C ALA A 46 -0.16 13.92 10.40
N THR A 47 -1.33 13.54 9.91
CA THR A 47 -1.85 14.04 8.63
C THR A 47 -2.98 15.05 8.78
N GLY A 48 -3.60 15.10 9.95
CA GLY A 48 -4.81 15.92 10.12
C GLY A 48 -6.05 15.28 9.55
N ILE A 49 -5.95 14.06 9.04
CA ILE A 49 -7.12 13.33 8.55
C ILE A 49 -7.77 12.66 9.75
N ALA A 50 -9.09 12.82 9.88
CA ALA A 50 -9.80 12.21 11.01
C ALA A 50 -9.66 10.69 10.96
N GLN A 51 -9.50 10.07 12.13
CA GLN A 51 -9.30 8.64 12.19
C GLN A 51 -10.43 7.83 11.54
N PRO A 52 -11.72 8.19 11.74
CA PRO A 52 -12.78 7.47 11.05
C PRO A 52 -12.67 7.55 9.53
N THR A 53 -12.22 8.70 9.01
CA THR A 53 -11.99 8.85 7.58
C THR A 53 -10.86 7.95 7.12
N LEU A 54 -9.78 7.92 7.90
CA LEU A 54 -8.65 7.07 7.58
C LEU A 54 -9.06 5.60 7.58
N SER A 55 -9.85 5.20 8.57
CA SER A 55 -10.35 3.84 8.64
C SER A 55 -11.20 3.51 7.41
N SER A 56 -12.04 4.45 6.96
CA SER A 56 -12.84 4.25 5.76
C SER A 56 -11.99 4.11 4.51
N ILE A 57 -10.91 4.88 4.43
CA ILE A 57 -9.99 4.78 3.30
C ILE A 57 -9.33 3.40 3.29
N GLU A 58 -8.82 2.97 4.44
CA GLU A 58 -8.12 1.69 4.50
C GLU A 58 -9.04 0.51 4.21
N SER A 59 -10.31 0.62 4.58
CA SER A 59 -11.27 -0.45 4.33
C SER A 59 -11.87 -0.41 2.94
N GLY A 60 -11.59 0.64 2.17
CA GLY A 60 -12.13 0.77 0.82
C GLY A 60 -13.50 1.41 0.75
N ARG A 61 -14.05 1.84 1.87
CA ARG A 61 -15.35 2.50 1.86
C ARG A 61 -15.27 3.92 1.33
N SER A 62 -14.11 4.56 1.47
CA SER A 62 -13.89 5.90 0.93
C SER A 62 -12.77 5.85 -0.09
N THR A 63 -12.92 6.63 -1.14
CA THR A 63 -11.90 6.73 -2.18
C THR A 63 -10.73 7.57 -1.69
N LEU A 64 -9.52 7.15 -2.05
CA LEU A 64 -8.34 7.94 -1.76
C LEU A 64 -8.12 8.92 -2.91
N GLY A 65 -8.35 10.20 -2.65
CA GLY A 65 -8.09 11.23 -3.63
C GLY A 65 -6.65 11.70 -3.58
N ALA A 66 -6.28 12.50 -4.58
CA ALA A 66 -4.90 12.95 -4.71
C ALA A 66 -4.44 13.78 -3.53
N GLU A 67 -5.32 14.64 -3.00
CA GLU A 67 -4.95 15.51 -1.91
C GLU A 67 -4.61 14.73 -0.65
N ARG A 68 -5.47 13.77 -0.31
CA ARG A 68 -5.21 12.93 0.86
C ARG A 68 -4.00 12.04 0.62
N ALA A 69 -3.83 11.57 -0.62
CA ALA A 69 -2.68 10.75 -0.94
C ALA A 69 -1.37 11.50 -0.70
N GLU A 70 -1.33 12.79 -1.02
CA GLU A 70 -0.15 13.59 -0.74
C GLU A 70 0.15 13.67 0.74
N LYS A 71 -0.88 13.95 1.53
CA LYS A 71 -0.70 14.07 2.97
C LYS A 71 -0.22 12.75 3.58
N LEU A 72 -0.86 11.67 3.18
CA LEU A 72 -0.49 10.35 3.68
C LEU A 72 0.92 9.96 3.23
N ALA A 73 1.25 10.26 1.98
CA ALA A 73 2.56 9.90 1.46
C ALA A 73 3.67 10.60 2.22
N ARG A 74 3.47 11.87 2.58
CA ARG A 74 4.49 12.58 3.35
C ARG A 74 4.68 11.95 4.72
N ALA A 75 3.59 11.61 5.39
CA ALA A 75 3.68 11.01 6.71
C ALA A 75 4.27 9.60 6.65
N LEU A 76 3.98 8.88 5.58
CA LEU A 76 4.43 7.50 5.42
C LEU A 76 5.77 7.40 4.71
N LYS A 77 6.30 8.53 4.22
CA LYS A 77 7.62 8.60 3.56
C LYS A 77 7.67 7.76 2.30
N VAL A 78 6.61 7.83 1.52
CA VAL A 78 6.54 7.17 0.23
C VAL A 78 6.07 8.18 -0.80
N HIS A 79 6.26 7.86 -2.07
CA HIS A 79 5.71 8.70 -3.14
C HIS A 79 4.19 8.48 -3.22
N PRO A 80 3.41 9.55 -3.47
CA PRO A 80 1.95 9.38 -3.55
C PRO A 80 1.50 8.33 -4.57
N ALA A 81 2.27 8.14 -5.63
CA ALA A 81 1.92 7.15 -6.64
C ALA A 81 1.87 5.74 -6.06
N VAL A 82 2.67 5.46 -5.04
CA VAL A 82 2.67 4.16 -4.38
C VAL A 82 1.29 3.87 -3.77
N LEU A 83 0.64 4.92 -3.24
CA LEU A 83 -0.66 4.78 -2.61
C LEU A 83 -1.79 4.78 -3.64
N LEU A 84 -1.67 5.61 -4.67
CA LEU A 84 -2.76 5.77 -5.65
C LEU A 84 -2.78 4.64 -6.67
N TRP A 85 -1.62 4.14 -7.04
CA TRP A 85 -1.53 3.10 -8.06
C TRP A 85 -0.66 1.95 -7.56
N PRO A 86 -1.12 1.23 -6.53
CA PRO A 86 -0.28 0.19 -5.90
C PRO A 86 0.00 -1.00 -6.81
N ASN A 87 -0.77 -1.15 -7.88
CA ASN A 87 -0.58 -2.27 -8.79
C ASN A 87 0.08 -1.86 -10.10
N TRP A 88 0.68 -0.67 -10.15
CA TRP A 88 1.32 -0.20 -11.37
C TRP A 88 2.49 -1.10 -11.70
N ASP A 89 2.48 -1.60 -12.90
CA ASP A 89 3.54 -2.50 -13.37
C ASP A 89 4.31 -1.79 -14.47
N ILE A 90 5.50 -1.35 -14.13
CA ILE A 90 6.31 -0.56 -15.04
C ILE A 90 6.70 -1.36 -16.27
N GLU A 91 6.99 -2.64 -16.10
CA GLU A 91 7.36 -3.48 -17.22
C GLU A 91 6.21 -3.67 -18.19
N ALA A 92 5.03 -3.93 -17.65
CA ALA A 92 3.86 -4.10 -18.49
C ALA A 92 3.52 -2.81 -19.22
N GLU A 93 3.67 -1.67 -18.54
CA GLU A 93 3.43 -0.38 -19.18
C GLU A 93 4.44 -0.11 -20.28
N ALA A 94 5.70 -0.44 -20.06
CA ALA A 94 6.71 -0.25 -21.07
C ALA A 94 6.43 -1.10 -22.30
N LYS A 95 6.01 -2.33 -22.09
CA LYS A 95 5.65 -3.20 -23.19
C LYS A 95 4.46 -2.66 -23.98
N ARG A 96 3.45 -2.18 -23.27
CA ARG A 96 2.29 -1.60 -23.93
C ARG A 96 2.66 -0.39 -24.76
N ALA A 97 3.51 0.47 -24.22
CA ALA A 97 3.96 1.66 -24.92
C ALA A 97 4.81 1.33 -26.14
N ALA A 98 5.61 0.26 -26.06
CA ALA A 98 6.48 -0.11 -27.17
C ALA A 98 5.73 -0.85 -28.26
N GLY A 99 4.66 -1.52 -27.91
CA GLY A 99 3.94 -2.32 -28.84
C GLY A 99 2.89 -1.59 -29.61
#